data_25c4845ec60d350bf75093266d24d901
#
_entry.id   25c4845ec60d350bf75093266d24d901
#
_cell.length_a   1.000
_cell.length_b   1.000
_cell.length_c   1.000
_cell.angle_alpha   90.00
_cell.angle_beta   90.00
_cell.angle_gamma   90.00
#
_symmetry.space_group_name_H-M   'P 1'
#
loop_
_entity.id
_entity.type
_entity.pdbx_description
1 polymer ?
#
loop_
_entity_poly.entity_id
_entity_poly.type
_entity_poly.pdbx_seq_one_letter_code
_entity_poly.pdbx_strand_id
1 'polypeptide(L)'
;MNEIFPQGFAWIEGNFVKLSDAKISILDWGFLRSDATYDVVHVWKGRFFQLDKHIDRFFESTKKMRMPCKMDHHELKKILAGCVKKAKLENAYVEMIQTRGISPNFVRDPRQATPRVMVFAVPFGWILKQEDFEKGLDVLLTDIKRI
;
A
#
# COMPACT_ATOMS: atom_id res chain seq x y z
N MET A 1 21.28 6.03 -17.31
CA MET A 1 19.90 5.45 -17.36
C MET A 1 19.06 6.21 -16.35
N ASN A 2 18.02 6.91 -16.79
CA ASN A 2 17.09 7.54 -15.85
C ASN A 2 16.45 6.44 -15.01
N GLU A 3 16.57 6.53 -13.70
CA GLU A 3 15.93 5.58 -12.80
C GLU A 3 14.41 5.69 -13.00
N ILE A 4 13.79 4.61 -13.48
CA ILE A 4 12.33 4.52 -13.70
C ILE A 4 11.60 4.50 -12.35
N PHE A 5 12.28 4.05 -11.28
CA PHE A 5 11.70 3.93 -9.95
C PHE A 5 12.01 5.15 -9.09
N PRO A 6 11.05 5.68 -8.34
CA PRO A 6 11.31 6.70 -7.33
C PRO A 6 12.18 6.12 -6.22
N GLN A 7 12.89 6.99 -5.49
CA GLN A 7 13.53 6.59 -4.24
C GLN A 7 12.51 5.95 -3.32
N GLY A 8 12.77 4.75 -2.82
CA GLY A 8 11.82 4.08 -1.95
C GLY A 8 12.28 2.73 -1.46
N PHE A 9 11.57 2.22 -0.47
CA PHE A 9 11.73 0.89 0.08
C PHE A 9 10.38 0.21 0.20
N ALA A 10 10.40 -1.10 -0.02
CA ALA A 10 9.27 -1.97 0.22
C ALA A 10 9.61 -3.01 1.29
N TRP A 11 8.57 -3.53 1.93
CA TRP A 11 8.60 -4.76 2.70
C TRP A 11 7.73 -5.78 1.97
N ILE A 12 8.32 -6.89 1.60
CA ILE A 12 7.67 -7.96 0.86
C ILE A 12 8.27 -9.31 1.27
N GLU A 13 7.44 -10.32 1.46
CA GLU A 13 7.87 -11.69 1.83
C GLU A 13 8.81 -11.71 3.06
N GLY A 14 8.54 -10.88 4.06
CA GLY A 14 9.32 -10.81 5.29
C GLY A 14 10.58 -9.94 5.23
N ASN A 15 10.90 -9.35 4.07
CA ASN A 15 12.14 -8.64 3.85
C ASN A 15 11.93 -7.19 3.42
N PHE A 16 12.83 -6.29 3.87
CA PHE A 16 12.94 -4.95 3.33
C PHE A 16 13.83 -4.96 2.09
N VAL A 17 13.33 -4.47 0.98
CA VAL A 17 14.03 -4.41 -0.30
C VAL A 17 13.95 -3.01 -0.90
N LYS A 18 14.85 -2.66 -1.81
CA LYS A 18 14.67 -1.45 -2.62
C LYS A 18 13.40 -1.58 -3.45
N LEU A 19 12.76 -0.45 -3.73
CA LEU A 19 11.50 -0.47 -4.50
C LEU A 19 11.69 -1.10 -5.89
N SER A 20 12.83 -0.89 -6.52
CA SER A 20 13.20 -1.51 -7.80
C SER A 20 13.24 -3.04 -7.77
N ASP A 21 13.49 -3.62 -6.60
CA ASP A 21 13.64 -5.06 -6.41
C ASP A 21 12.35 -5.72 -5.90
N ALA A 22 11.36 -4.91 -5.50
CA ALA A 22 10.05 -5.39 -5.05
C ALA A 22 9.26 -5.97 -6.22
N LYS A 23 8.99 -7.28 -6.16
CA LYS A 23 8.29 -8.01 -7.23
C LYS A 23 7.22 -8.92 -6.65
N ILE A 24 6.13 -9.07 -7.37
CA ILE A 24 5.08 -10.05 -7.07
C ILE A 24 4.98 -11.04 -8.22
N SER A 25 4.51 -12.24 -7.93
CA SER A 25 4.22 -13.24 -8.97
C SER A 25 3.04 -12.79 -9.84
N ILE A 26 3.11 -13.04 -11.14
CA ILE A 26 1.95 -12.86 -12.06
C ILE A 26 0.76 -13.75 -11.68
N LEU A 27 0.98 -14.79 -10.87
CA LEU A 27 -0.06 -15.69 -10.36
C LEU A 27 -0.69 -15.19 -9.06
N ASP A 28 -0.22 -14.07 -8.51
CA ASP A 28 -0.87 -13.45 -7.35
C ASP A 28 -2.27 -12.94 -7.75
N TRP A 29 -3.28 -13.30 -6.97
CA TRP A 29 -4.66 -12.95 -7.30
C TRP A 29 -4.95 -11.46 -7.18
N GLY A 30 -4.14 -10.72 -6.43
CA GLY A 30 -4.22 -9.27 -6.42
C GLY A 30 -3.99 -8.69 -7.82
N PHE A 31 -2.97 -9.21 -8.53
CA PHE A 31 -2.72 -8.85 -9.92
C PHE A 31 -3.70 -9.54 -10.89
N LEU A 32 -3.84 -10.85 -10.79
CA LEU A 32 -4.55 -11.66 -11.77
C LEU A 32 -6.07 -11.47 -11.74
N ARG A 33 -6.66 -11.10 -10.57
CA ARG A 33 -8.10 -11.06 -10.33
C ARG A 33 -8.59 -9.81 -9.60
N SER A 34 -7.71 -8.83 -9.39
CA SER A 34 -7.99 -7.63 -8.58
C SER A 34 -8.48 -7.96 -7.15
N ASP A 35 -8.11 -9.15 -6.61
CA ASP A 35 -8.51 -9.57 -5.26
C ASP A 35 -7.50 -9.06 -4.24
N ALA A 36 -7.59 -7.77 -3.97
CA ALA A 36 -6.70 -7.05 -3.08
C ALA A 36 -7.43 -5.91 -2.37
N THR A 37 -6.89 -5.49 -1.24
CA THR A 37 -7.26 -4.25 -0.56
C THR A 37 -6.01 -3.51 -0.11
N TYR A 38 -6.12 -2.20 0.05
CA TYR A 38 -5.02 -1.37 0.51
C TYR A 38 -5.51 -0.23 1.39
N ASP A 39 -4.57 0.35 2.12
CA ASP A 39 -4.75 1.64 2.78
C ASP A 39 -3.48 2.48 2.63
N VAL A 40 -3.65 3.79 2.62
CA VAL A 40 -2.57 4.74 2.42
C VAL A 40 -2.50 5.68 3.60
N VAL A 41 -1.31 5.84 4.14
CA VAL A 41 -1.02 6.85 5.15
C VAL A 41 0.14 7.72 4.69
N HIS A 42 0.02 9.02 4.87
CA HIS A 42 1.13 9.91 4.58
C HIS A 42 1.99 10.20 5.82
N VAL A 43 3.26 10.46 5.54
CA VAL A 43 4.22 10.98 6.52
C VAL A 43 4.52 12.42 6.15
N TRP A 44 4.45 13.31 7.12
CA TRP A 44 4.78 14.71 6.98
C TRP A 44 5.76 15.13 8.07
N LYS A 45 6.91 15.69 7.68
CA LYS A 45 7.99 16.07 8.60
C LYS A 45 8.34 14.93 9.58
N GLY A 46 8.50 13.72 9.06
CA GLY A 46 8.85 12.52 9.83
C GLY A 46 7.75 11.94 10.72
N ARG A 47 6.51 12.43 10.63
CA ARG A 47 5.38 11.96 11.44
C ARG A 47 4.26 11.40 10.59
N PHE A 48 3.79 10.20 10.94
CA PHE A 48 2.60 9.61 10.34
C PHE A 48 1.34 10.37 10.76
N PHE A 49 0.46 10.64 9.83
CA PHE A 49 -0.84 11.22 10.11
C PHE A 49 -1.87 10.12 10.43
N GLN A 50 -2.44 10.15 11.65
CA GLN A 50 -3.52 9.24 12.07
C GLN A 50 -3.22 7.74 11.82
N LEU A 51 -1.97 7.30 11.99
CA LEU A 51 -1.51 5.94 11.63
C LEU A 51 -2.42 4.84 12.17
N ASP A 52 -2.85 4.92 13.43
CA ASP A 52 -3.68 3.90 14.05
C ASP A 52 -5.01 3.73 13.31
N LYS A 53 -5.67 4.83 12.95
CA LYS A 53 -6.94 4.79 12.21
C LYS A 53 -6.79 4.18 10.81
N HIS A 54 -5.66 4.41 10.15
CA HIS A 54 -5.37 3.79 8.86
C HIS A 54 -5.18 2.28 9.00
N ILE A 55 -4.44 1.85 10.01
CA ILE A 55 -4.22 0.42 10.28
C ILE A 55 -5.55 -0.26 10.67
N ASP A 56 -6.36 0.35 11.53
CA ASP A 56 -7.68 -0.18 11.91
C ASP A 56 -8.57 -0.36 10.68
N ARG A 57 -8.63 0.66 9.79
CA ARG A 57 -9.40 0.58 8.55
C ARG A 57 -8.88 -0.49 7.60
N PHE A 58 -7.56 -0.65 7.51
CA PHE A 58 -6.94 -1.71 6.73
C PHE A 58 -7.36 -3.10 7.23
N PHE A 59 -7.28 -3.35 8.54
CA PHE A 59 -7.69 -4.63 9.12
C PHE A 59 -9.19 -4.89 8.93
N GLU A 60 -10.03 -3.88 9.10
CA GLU A 60 -11.47 -3.98 8.80
C GLU A 60 -11.71 -4.36 7.33
N SER A 61 -10.98 -3.75 6.40
CA SER A 61 -11.09 -4.04 4.96
C SER A 61 -10.68 -5.47 4.65
N THR A 62 -9.55 -5.93 5.18
CA THR A 62 -9.09 -7.31 4.98
C THR A 62 -10.08 -8.34 5.53
N LYS A 63 -10.67 -8.05 6.68
CA LYS A 63 -11.71 -8.89 7.30
C LYS A 63 -12.97 -8.95 6.44
N LYS A 64 -13.47 -7.80 5.94
CA LYS A 64 -14.64 -7.73 5.05
C LYS A 64 -14.41 -8.51 3.76
N MET A 65 -13.21 -8.51 3.23
CA MET A 65 -12.83 -9.32 2.06
C MET A 65 -12.58 -10.80 2.39
N ARG A 66 -12.82 -11.24 3.62
CA ARG A 66 -12.60 -12.62 4.08
C ARG A 66 -11.16 -13.12 3.86
N MET A 67 -10.20 -12.23 4.04
CA MET A 67 -8.77 -12.53 4.06
C MET A 67 -8.10 -11.80 5.24
N PRO A 68 -8.45 -12.16 6.49
CA PRO A 68 -7.96 -11.43 7.66
C PRO A 68 -6.43 -11.40 7.67
N CYS A 69 -5.88 -10.23 7.96
CA CYS A 69 -4.45 -10.05 8.09
C CYS A 69 -3.94 -10.85 9.30
N LYS A 70 -2.84 -11.58 9.10
CA LYS A 70 -2.23 -12.39 10.17
C LYS A 70 -1.27 -11.60 11.06
N MET A 71 -0.89 -10.39 10.63
CA MET A 71 -0.04 -9.49 11.41
C MET A 71 -0.86 -8.82 12.50
N ASP A 72 -0.21 -8.52 13.62
CA ASP A 72 -0.78 -7.64 14.62
C ASP A 72 -0.51 -6.16 14.28
N HIS A 73 -1.20 -5.28 15.01
CA HIS A 73 -1.12 -3.83 14.83
C HIS A 73 0.31 -3.29 15.04
N HIS A 74 1.03 -3.83 16.00
CA HIS A 74 2.38 -3.40 16.36
C HIS A 74 3.40 -3.82 15.29
N GLU A 75 3.27 -5.03 14.78
CA GLU A 75 4.11 -5.56 13.70
C GLU A 75 3.96 -4.71 12.44
N LEU A 76 2.71 -4.42 12.03
CA LEU A 76 2.45 -3.60 10.85
C LEU A 76 2.99 -2.16 11.02
N LYS A 77 2.86 -1.56 12.20
CA LYS A 77 3.47 -0.26 12.51
C LYS A 77 4.99 -0.27 12.34
N LYS A 78 5.66 -1.30 12.84
CA LYS A 78 7.13 -1.42 12.70
C LYS A 78 7.55 -1.52 11.23
N ILE A 79 6.79 -2.26 10.43
CA ILE A 79 7.06 -2.43 9.00
C ILE A 79 6.89 -1.09 8.27
N LEU A 80 5.77 -0.38 8.50
CA LEU A 80 5.51 0.94 7.90
C LEU A 80 6.62 1.93 8.23
N ALA A 81 6.97 2.03 9.52
CA ALA A 81 8.07 2.91 9.97
C ALA A 81 9.43 2.46 9.40
N GLY A 82 9.65 1.16 9.28
CA GLY A 82 10.86 0.58 8.69
C GLY A 82 11.05 0.96 7.23
N CYS A 83 9.98 0.93 6.41
CA CYS A 83 10.04 1.36 5.01
C CYS A 83 10.44 2.84 4.90
N VAL A 84 9.80 3.73 5.66
CA VAL A 84 10.09 5.16 5.67
C VAL A 84 11.53 5.44 6.10
N LYS A 85 11.98 4.80 7.20
CA LYS A 85 13.34 4.95 7.73
C LYS A 85 14.40 4.50 6.72
N LYS A 86 14.20 3.35 6.07
CA LYS A 86 15.14 2.82 5.08
C LYS A 86 15.16 3.66 3.81
N ALA A 87 14.03 4.20 3.40
CA ALA A 87 13.93 5.13 2.29
C ALA A 87 14.51 6.52 2.60
N LYS A 88 14.79 6.84 3.88
CA LYS A 88 15.28 8.15 4.36
C LYS A 88 14.37 9.31 3.93
N LEU A 89 13.06 9.13 4.04
CA LEU A 89 12.06 10.10 3.63
C LEU A 89 11.51 10.86 4.83
N GLU A 90 11.48 12.18 4.73
CA GLU A 90 10.80 13.06 5.70
C GLU A 90 9.30 13.20 5.37
N ASN A 91 9.00 13.28 4.08
CA ASN A 91 7.64 13.34 3.56
C ASN A 91 7.43 12.15 2.63
N ALA A 92 6.48 11.30 2.96
CA ALA A 92 6.29 10.04 2.26
C ALA A 92 4.81 9.71 2.04
N TYR A 93 4.55 9.10 0.91
CA TYR A 93 3.39 8.28 0.64
C TYR A 93 3.73 6.86 1.05
N VAL A 94 2.96 6.30 1.98
CA VAL A 94 3.18 4.94 2.48
C VAL A 94 1.92 4.13 2.28
N GLU A 95 2.04 3.03 1.57
CA GLU A 95 0.93 2.16 1.25
C GLU A 95 1.13 0.76 1.85
N MET A 96 0.10 0.26 2.48
CA MET A 96 -0.02 -1.12 2.93
C MET A 96 -1.06 -1.83 2.09
N ILE A 97 -0.69 -2.97 1.53
CA ILE A 97 -1.49 -3.74 0.59
C ILE A 97 -1.63 -5.16 1.11
N GLN A 98 -2.81 -5.73 0.99
CA GLN A 98 -2.99 -7.17 1.14
C GLN A 98 -3.69 -7.73 -0.08
N THR A 99 -3.08 -8.76 -0.67
CA THR A 99 -3.68 -9.54 -1.75
C THR A 99 -4.20 -10.88 -1.22
N ARG A 100 -5.06 -11.53 -1.99
CA ARG A 100 -5.43 -12.92 -1.75
C ARG A 100 -4.21 -13.85 -1.85
N GLY A 101 -3.15 -13.42 -2.52
CA GLY A 101 -1.93 -14.17 -2.72
C GLY A 101 -2.06 -15.23 -3.81
N ILE A 102 -1.28 -16.29 -3.68
CA ILE A 102 -1.20 -17.37 -4.67
C ILE A 102 -1.96 -18.58 -4.17
N SER A 103 -2.76 -19.17 -5.04
CA SER A 103 -3.43 -20.45 -4.82
C SER A 103 -2.50 -21.60 -5.26
N PRO A 104 -2.40 -22.69 -4.47
CA PRO A 104 -1.59 -23.84 -4.84
C PRO A 104 -2.14 -24.51 -6.10
N ASN A 105 -1.25 -24.96 -6.98
CA ASN A 105 -1.61 -25.68 -8.21
C ASN A 105 -2.66 -24.98 -9.09
N PHE A 106 -2.73 -23.65 -9.02
CA PHE A 106 -3.70 -22.83 -9.76
C PHE A 106 -5.18 -23.18 -9.48
N VAL A 107 -5.46 -23.71 -8.29
CA VAL A 107 -6.83 -24.01 -7.83
C VAL A 107 -7.64 -22.71 -7.76
N ARG A 108 -8.89 -22.74 -8.22
CA ARG A 108 -9.76 -21.55 -8.28
C ARG A 108 -10.56 -21.27 -6.99
N ASP A 109 -10.27 -21.97 -5.93
CA ASP A 109 -10.91 -21.76 -4.63
C ASP A 109 -10.14 -20.70 -3.82
N PRO A 110 -10.72 -19.50 -3.57
CA PRO A 110 -10.05 -18.43 -2.84
C PRO A 110 -9.67 -18.80 -1.40
N ARG A 111 -10.32 -19.81 -0.83
CA ARG A 111 -10.03 -20.29 0.52
C ARG A 111 -8.69 -21.03 0.62
N GLN A 112 -8.17 -21.51 -0.48
CA GLN A 112 -6.88 -22.22 -0.56
C GLN A 112 -5.71 -21.27 -0.83
N ALA A 113 -5.97 -20.04 -1.23
CA ALA A 113 -4.93 -19.05 -1.45
C ALA A 113 -4.32 -18.59 -0.11
N THR A 114 -3.05 -18.22 -0.14
CA THR A 114 -2.34 -17.69 1.02
C THR A 114 -2.21 -16.18 0.91
N PRO A 115 -2.97 -15.40 1.70
CA PRO A 115 -2.90 -13.93 1.66
C PRO A 115 -1.50 -13.42 1.94
N ARG A 116 -1.12 -12.35 1.24
CA ARG A 116 0.20 -11.70 1.35
C ARG A 116 0.02 -10.23 1.68
N VAL A 117 0.81 -9.77 2.63
CA VAL A 117 0.92 -8.35 2.97
C VAL A 117 2.18 -7.78 2.37
N MET A 118 2.07 -6.60 1.80
CA MET A 118 3.18 -5.81 1.27
C MET A 118 3.03 -4.38 1.74
N VAL A 119 4.15 -3.72 1.94
CA VAL A 119 4.20 -2.29 2.31
C VAL A 119 5.25 -1.61 1.46
N PHE A 120 5.00 -0.38 1.02
CA PHE A 120 6.06 0.43 0.43
C PHE A 120 5.96 1.89 0.86
N ALA A 121 7.09 2.57 0.79
CA ALA A 121 7.20 4.00 1.02
C ALA A 121 7.96 4.66 -0.13
N VAL A 122 7.40 5.75 -0.65
CA VAL A 122 7.98 6.58 -1.71
C VAL A 122 7.88 8.06 -1.33
N PRO A 123 8.62 8.98 -1.99
CA PRO A 123 8.42 10.40 -1.77
C PRO A 123 6.96 10.80 -1.93
N PHE A 124 6.52 11.74 -1.11
CA PHE A 124 5.15 12.23 -1.19
C PHE A 124 4.92 12.90 -2.55
N GLY A 125 3.98 12.38 -3.31
CA GLY A 125 3.57 12.92 -4.60
C GLY A 125 2.45 13.95 -4.43
N TRP A 126 2.68 15.17 -4.87
CA TRP A 126 1.65 16.21 -4.90
C TRP A 126 0.77 16.02 -6.13
N ILE A 127 -0.54 15.99 -5.94
CA ILE A 127 -1.51 15.97 -7.05
C ILE A 127 -1.57 17.34 -7.72
N LEU A 128 -1.40 18.39 -6.91
CA LEU A 128 -1.38 19.78 -7.35
C LEU A 128 0.04 20.30 -7.39
N LYS A 129 0.35 21.15 -8.37
CA LYS A 129 1.55 21.98 -8.33
C LYS A 129 1.43 23.01 -7.22
N GLN A 130 2.55 23.36 -6.60
CA GLN A 130 2.55 24.31 -5.48
C GLN A 130 1.94 25.68 -5.85
N GLU A 131 2.09 26.11 -7.09
CA GLU A 131 1.52 27.34 -7.66
C GLU A 131 -0.02 27.32 -7.74
N ASP A 132 -0.63 26.14 -7.72
CA ASP A 132 -2.08 25.96 -7.82
C ASP A 132 -2.77 25.93 -6.45
N PHE A 133 -2.00 25.82 -5.33
CA PHE A 133 -2.59 25.79 -4.00
C PHE A 133 -3.38 27.04 -3.63
N GLU A 134 -2.93 28.21 -4.09
CA GLU A 134 -3.61 29.49 -3.81
C GLU A 134 -4.81 29.70 -4.73
N LYS A 135 -4.74 29.19 -5.96
CA LYS A 135 -5.82 29.33 -6.96
C LYS A 135 -6.94 28.33 -6.78
N GLY A 136 -6.64 27.19 -6.17
CA GLY A 136 -7.55 26.06 -6.10
C GLY A 136 -7.65 25.29 -7.43
N LEU A 137 -8.62 24.38 -7.48
CA LEU A 137 -8.93 23.58 -8.68
C LEU A 137 -10.41 23.67 -9.03
N ASP A 138 -10.68 23.63 -10.32
CA ASP A 138 -12.03 23.38 -10.81
C ASP A 138 -12.39 21.90 -10.60
N VAL A 139 -13.53 21.65 -9.98
CA VAL A 139 -14.03 20.29 -9.71
C VAL A 139 -15.31 20.08 -10.48
N LEU A 140 -15.32 19.07 -11.34
CA LEU A 140 -16.53 18.62 -12.02
C LEU A 140 -17.27 17.60 -11.16
N LEU A 141 -18.49 17.94 -10.76
CA LEU A 141 -19.37 16.99 -10.12
C LEU A 141 -20.09 16.14 -11.16
N THR A 142 -20.20 14.86 -10.92
CA THR A 142 -20.90 13.93 -11.83
C THR A 142 -21.97 13.15 -11.04
N ASP A 143 -23.06 12.81 -11.73
CA ASP A 143 -24.13 11.96 -11.19
C ASP A 143 -23.79 10.45 -11.26
N ILE A 144 -22.64 10.11 -11.82
CA ILE A 144 -22.18 8.71 -11.90
C ILE A 144 -21.93 8.18 -10.49
N LYS A 145 -22.74 7.22 -10.08
CA LYS A 145 -22.56 6.54 -8.79
C LYS A 145 -21.37 5.57 -8.88
N ARG A 146 -20.49 5.64 -7.91
CA ARG A 146 -19.44 4.65 -7.74
C ARG A 146 -20.07 3.33 -7.31
N ILE A 147 -19.75 2.25 -8.03
CA ILE A 147 -20.16 0.89 -7.70
C ILE A 147 -19.33 0.37 -6.53
#